data_c5716f5f297f46200ce0b033509720fd
#
_entry.id   c5716f5f297f46200ce0b033509720fd
#
_cell.length_a   1.000
_cell.length_b   1.000
_cell.length_c   1.000
_cell.angle_alpha   90.00
_cell.angle_beta   90.00
_cell.angle_gamma   90.00
#
_symmetry.space_group_name_H-M   'P 1'
#
loop_
_entity.id
_entity.type
_entity.pdbx_description
1 polymer ?
#
loop_
_entity_poly.entity_id
_entity_poly.type
_entity_poly.pdbx_seq_one_letter_code
_entity_poly.pdbx_strand_id
1 'polypeptide(L)'
;MRGGGYNVTGIAGDNIGTQAEVVKALKFDGNTHYQYVHFLNIDREYDDINADAYKEWDRIDNAYDMPYYPHVSIGWDNNPRFEMFRPGVVKNNTPANFEKAMKVAKEYVDMHPNQAPLITINSWNEWTETSYLQPCTMYGYGYLEVIKRVFVKD
;
A
#
# COMPACT_ATOMS: atom_id res chain seq x y z
N MET A 1 20.44 -6.05 5.37
CA MET A 1 19.37 -5.60 4.44
C MET A 1 19.87 -4.41 3.66
N ARG A 2 19.94 -4.51 2.35
CA ARG A 2 20.20 -3.35 1.50
C ARG A 2 18.86 -2.74 1.16
N GLY A 3 18.45 -1.71 1.88
CA GLY A 3 17.20 -0.98 1.68
C GLY A 3 17.27 -0.14 0.42
N GLY A 4 16.87 -0.70 -0.69
CA GLY A 4 16.63 0.01 -1.92
C GLY A 4 15.19 -0.26 -2.33
N GLY A 5 14.25 0.62 -1.97
CA GLY A 5 12.88 0.54 -2.44
C GLY A 5 12.83 0.85 -3.93
N TYR A 6 12.81 -0.15 -4.79
CA TYR A 6 12.43 0.06 -6.18
C TYR A 6 10.91 0.07 -6.26
N ASN A 7 10.37 1.19 -6.73
CA ASN A 7 8.94 1.31 -6.98
C ASN A 7 8.60 0.52 -8.24
N VAL A 8 8.07 -0.70 -8.10
CA VAL A 8 7.54 -1.49 -9.21
C VAL A 8 6.21 -0.92 -9.75
N THR A 9 5.79 0.23 -9.21
CA THR A 9 4.58 0.93 -9.63
C THR A 9 4.82 1.68 -10.95
N GLY A 10 3.91 1.57 -11.85
CA GLY A 10 3.87 2.38 -13.08
C GLY A 10 4.08 1.62 -14.36
N ILE A 11 4.01 0.30 -14.34
CA ILE A 11 4.02 -0.47 -15.58
C ILE A 11 2.79 -1.36 -15.64
N ALA A 12 1.70 -0.72 -16.02
CA ALA A 12 0.58 -1.40 -16.63
C ALA A 12 1.03 -1.85 -18.03
N GLY A 13 1.12 -3.15 -18.29
CA GLY A 13 1.36 -3.72 -19.62
C GLY A 13 2.80 -4.18 -19.87
N ASP A 14 2.92 -5.25 -20.51
CA ASP A 14 3.91 -5.85 -21.44
C ASP A 14 5.42 -5.90 -21.10
N ASN A 15 5.94 -5.26 -20.04
CA ASN A 15 7.39 -5.23 -19.77
C ASN A 15 7.81 -5.89 -18.44
N ILE A 16 7.01 -6.77 -17.86
CA ILE A 16 7.35 -7.47 -16.60
C ILE A 16 8.70 -8.20 -16.72
N GLY A 17 8.96 -8.83 -17.86
CA GLY A 17 10.23 -9.54 -18.10
C GLY A 17 11.44 -8.65 -17.95
N THR A 18 11.45 -7.49 -18.61
CA THR A 18 12.56 -6.53 -18.58
C THR A 18 12.77 -5.94 -17.18
N GLN A 19 11.68 -5.71 -16.43
CA GLN A 19 11.75 -5.19 -15.07
C GLN A 19 12.24 -6.23 -14.08
N ALA A 20 11.76 -7.47 -14.19
CA ALA A 20 12.25 -8.57 -13.35
C ALA A 20 13.76 -8.77 -13.54
N GLU A 21 14.27 -8.64 -14.77
CA GLU A 21 15.70 -8.69 -15.05
C GLU A 21 16.47 -7.54 -14.39
N VAL A 22 15.95 -6.32 -14.45
CA VAL A 22 16.55 -5.15 -13.77
C VAL A 22 16.56 -5.34 -12.27
N VAL A 23 15.42 -5.72 -11.68
CA VAL A 23 15.28 -5.97 -10.24
C VAL A 23 16.26 -7.06 -9.78
N LYS A 24 16.38 -8.14 -10.54
CA LYS A 24 17.34 -9.21 -10.30
C LYS A 24 18.79 -8.75 -10.40
N ALA A 25 19.11 -7.94 -11.41
CA ALA A 25 20.45 -7.40 -11.60
C ALA A 25 20.88 -6.45 -10.46
N LEU A 26 19.92 -5.71 -9.91
CA LEU A 26 20.12 -4.81 -8.77
C LEU A 26 20.24 -5.54 -7.42
N LYS A 27 19.92 -6.84 -7.37
CA LYS A 27 20.03 -7.71 -6.18
C LYS A 27 19.29 -7.14 -4.97
N PHE A 28 18.03 -6.74 -5.16
CA PHE A 28 17.17 -6.38 -4.06
C PHE A 28 16.76 -7.61 -3.24
N ASP A 29 16.58 -7.42 -1.93
CA ASP A 29 16.17 -8.49 -1.00
C ASP A 29 14.65 -8.73 -0.99
N GLY A 30 13.86 -7.85 -1.63
CA GLY A 30 12.41 -7.93 -1.75
C GLY A 30 11.83 -6.68 -2.39
N ASN A 31 10.54 -6.70 -2.66
CA ASN A 31 9.82 -5.59 -3.27
C ASN A 31 8.53 -5.25 -2.51
N THR A 32 8.01 -4.05 -2.75
CA THR A 32 6.75 -3.55 -2.21
C THR A 32 6.24 -2.41 -3.10
N HIS A 33 4.99 -2.01 -2.93
CA HIS A 33 4.49 -0.77 -3.54
C HIS A 33 4.72 0.44 -2.63
N TYR A 34 4.60 1.64 -3.21
CA TYR A 34 4.71 2.90 -2.47
C TYR A 34 3.34 3.54 -2.24
N GLN A 35 2.48 3.62 -3.26
CA GLN A 35 1.17 4.26 -3.18
C GLN A 35 0.24 3.73 -4.28
N TYR A 36 -1.05 3.54 -3.97
CA TYR A 36 -2.04 2.99 -4.90
C TYR A 36 -2.24 3.82 -6.16
N VAL A 37 -2.14 5.15 -6.06
CA VAL A 37 -2.30 6.08 -7.20
C VAL A 37 -1.38 5.79 -8.37
N HIS A 38 -0.26 5.10 -8.15
CA HIS A 38 0.71 4.82 -9.19
C HIS A 38 0.36 3.62 -10.08
N PHE A 39 -0.60 2.78 -9.68
CA PHE A 39 -0.92 1.55 -10.41
C PHE A 39 -2.41 1.19 -10.43
N LEU A 40 -3.27 1.90 -9.69
CA LEU A 40 -4.71 1.66 -9.64
C LEU A 40 -5.49 2.93 -10.02
N ASN A 41 -6.71 2.74 -10.52
CA ASN A 41 -7.70 3.81 -10.56
C ASN A 41 -8.23 4.02 -9.14
N ILE A 42 -7.94 5.17 -8.56
CA ILE A 42 -8.23 5.48 -7.16
C ILE A 42 -9.48 6.35 -6.94
N ASP A 43 -10.13 6.87 -7.99
CA ASP A 43 -11.37 7.65 -7.85
C ASP A 43 -12.58 6.74 -7.60
N ARG A 44 -12.50 5.97 -6.53
CA ARG A 44 -13.48 4.93 -6.17
C ARG A 44 -13.58 4.74 -4.66
N GLU A 45 -14.43 3.81 -4.27
CA GLU A 45 -14.52 3.35 -2.88
C GLU A 45 -13.23 2.65 -2.44
N TYR A 46 -12.81 2.90 -1.21
CA TYR A 46 -11.58 2.35 -0.65
C TYR A 46 -11.55 0.81 -0.65
N ASP A 47 -12.68 0.17 -0.33
CA ASP A 47 -12.79 -1.30 -0.34
C ASP A 47 -12.59 -1.88 -1.75
N ASP A 48 -13.10 -1.22 -2.81
CA ASP A 48 -12.93 -1.66 -4.19
C ASP A 48 -11.48 -1.51 -4.66
N ILE A 49 -10.82 -0.41 -4.27
CA ILE A 49 -9.40 -0.17 -4.55
C ILE A 49 -8.55 -1.25 -3.88
N ASN A 50 -8.82 -1.57 -2.62
CA ASN A 50 -8.10 -2.62 -1.90
C ASN A 50 -8.29 -3.99 -2.53
N ALA A 51 -9.50 -4.33 -3.00
CA ALA A 51 -9.75 -5.58 -3.70
C ALA A 51 -8.89 -5.75 -4.96
N ASP A 52 -8.62 -4.67 -5.69
CA ASP A 52 -7.71 -4.69 -6.82
C ASP A 52 -6.23 -4.69 -6.38
N ALA A 53 -5.89 -3.99 -5.29
CA ALA A 53 -4.54 -4.02 -4.72
C ALA A 53 -4.13 -5.43 -4.30
N TYR A 54 -5.04 -6.22 -3.73
CA TYR A 54 -4.74 -7.61 -3.32
C TYR A 54 -4.42 -8.51 -4.52
N LYS A 55 -5.13 -8.34 -5.64
CA LYS A 55 -4.81 -9.04 -6.90
C LYS A 55 -3.43 -8.66 -7.42
N GLU A 56 -3.05 -7.39 -7.24
CA GLU A 56 -1.74 -6.89 -7.64
C GLU A 56 -0.63 -7.46 -6.75
N TRP A 57 -0.85 -7.64 -5.44
CA TRP A 57 0.10 -8.32 -4.57
C TRP A 57 0.40 -9.75 -5.07
N ASP A 58 -0.65 -10.53 -5.35
CA ASP A 58 -0.51 -11.88 -5.89
C ASP A 58 0.21 -11.89 -7.23
N ARG A 59 -0.11 -10.91 -8.10
CA ARG A 59 0.53 -10.78 -9.41
C ARG A 59 2.03 -10.53 -9.29
N ILE A 60 2.45 -9.64 -8.39
CA ILE A 60 3.86 -9.32 -8.17
C ILE A 60 4.58 -10.49 -7.50
N ASP A 61 4.00 -11.10 -6.48
CA ASP A 61 4.59 -12.24 -5.80
C ASP A 61 4.86 -13.41 -6.76
N ASN A 62 3.94 -13.64 -7.70
CA ASN A 62 4.12 -14.66 -8.74
C ASN A 62 5.08 -14.26 -9.88
N ALA A 63 5.29 -12.95 -10.10
CA ALA A 63 6.11 -12.46 -11.22
C ALA A 63 7.59 -12.33 -10.89
N TYR A 64 7.95 -12.23 -9.62
CA TYR A 64 9.32 -11.98 -9.17
C TYR A 64 9.81 -13.09 -8.25
N ASP A 65 11.03 -13.56 -8.49
CA ASP A 65 11.72 -14.55 -7.64
C ASP A 65 12.35 -13.86 -6.41
N MET A 66 11.51 -13.16 -5.64
CA MET A 66 11.88 -12.52 -4.39
C MET A 66 10.64 -12.20 -3.55
N PRO A 67 10.78 -12.05 -2.22
CA PRO A 67 9.67 -11.69 -1.34
C PRO A 67 8.96 -10.41 -1.78
N TYR A 68 7.63 -10.46 -1.82
CA TYR A 68 6.78 -9.28 -1.89
C TYR A 68 6.25 -8.95 -0.49
N TYR A 69 6.36 -7.68 -0.09
CA TYR A 69 5.82 -7.17 1.15
C TYR A 69 4.55 -6.37 0.88
N PRO A 70 3.40 -6.76 1.44
CA PRO A 70 2.13 -6.13 1.13
C PRO A 70 2.15 -4.65 1.54
N HIS A 71 1.57 -3.82 0.66
CA HIS A 71 1.46 -2.38 0.87
C HIS A 71 0.01 -1.99 1.10
N VAL A 72 -0.25 -1.16 2.11
CA VAL A 72 -1.56 -0.56 2.36
C VAL A 72 -1.44 0.96 2.30
N SER A 73 -2.11 1.59 1.33
CA SER A 73 -2.30 3.04 1.30
C SER A 73 -3.48 3.43 2.18
N ILE A 74 -3.35 4.49 2.98
CA ILE A 74 -4.43 4.98 3.85
C ILE A 74 -5.49 5.70 3.02
N GLY A 75 -5.07 6.45 2.02
CA GLY A 75 -5.94 7.22 1.16
C GLY A 75 -5.16 8.02 0.12
N TRP A 76 -5.89 8.78 -0.67
CA TRP A 76 -5.32 9.76 -1.58
C TRP A 76 -6.32 10.85 -1.89
N ASP A 77 -5.94 12.07 -1.64
CA ASP A 77 -6.52 13.30 -2.14
C ASP A 77 -5.44 14.37 -2.13
N ASN A 78 -4.92 14.73 -3.29
CA ASN A 78 -3.89 15.75 -3.40
C ASN A 78 -4.44 17.16 -3.69
N ASN A 79 -5.77 17.36 -3.60
CA ASN A 79 -6.39 18.66 -3.79
C ASN A 79 -5.87 19.75 -2.85
N PRO A 80 -5.41 19.46 -1.62
CA PRO A 80 -4.77 20.48 -0.77
C PRO A 80 -3.55 21.17 -1.40
N ARG A 81 -2.98 20.61 -2.47
CA ARG A 81 -1.85 21.21 -3.21
C ARG A 81 -2.28 22.12 -4.37
N PHE A 82 -3.57 22.21 -4.69
CA PHE A 82 -4.07 22.88 -5.89
C PHE A 82 -5.19 23.86 -5.58
N GLU A 83 -5.27 24.93 -6.38
CA GLU A 83 -6.34 25.93 -6.29
C GLU A 83 -7.68 25.42 -6.86
N MET A 84 -7.62 24.54 -7.85
CA MET A 84 -8.81 23.96 -8.49
C MET A 84 -8.90 22.47 -8.17
N PHE A 85 -10.13 22.00 -7.97
CA PHE A 85 -10.40 20.58 -7.74
C PHE A 85 -9.86 19.70 -8.88
N ARG A 86 -9.22 18.61 -8.50
CA ARG A 86 -8.76 17.55 -9.39
C ARG A 86 -9.41 16.22 -9.01
N PRO A 87 -9.87 15.42 -9.99
CA PRO A 87 -10.38 14.09 -9.74
C PRO A 87 -9.26 13.15 -9.26
N GLY A 88 -9.64 11.94 -8.85
CA GLY A 88 -8.67 10.97 -8.34
C GLY A 88 -8.62 11.00 -6.81
N VAL A 89 -9.79 11.01 -6.18
CA VAL A 89 -9.94 11.02 -4.72
C VAL A 89 -10.44 9.67 -4.24
N VAL A 90 -9.74 9.08 -3.27
CA VAL A 90 -10.18 7.87 -2.58
C VAL A 90 -11.36 8.18 -1.69
N LYS A 91 -12.44 7.38 -1.79
CA LYS A 91 -13.68 7.56 -1.03
C LYS A 91 -13.77 6.54 0.10
N ASN A 92 -14.31 6.96 1.23
CA ASN A 92 -14.58 6.11 2.39
C ASN A 92 -13.36 5.36 2.97
N ASN A 93 -12.18 5.97 2.90
CA ASN A 93 -10.96 5.51 3.56
C ASN A 93 -11.01 5.76 5.08
N THR A 94 -12.04 5.28 5.74
CA THR A 94 -12.24 5.43 7.19
C THR A 94 -11.36 4.47 7.97
N PRO A 95 -11.11 4.69 9.29
CA PRO A 95 -10.42 3.73 10.14
C PRO A 95 -11.03 2.32 10.09
N ALA A 96 -12.36 2.19 9.99
CA ALA A 96 -13.03 0.89 9.91
C ALA A 96 -12.70 0.15 8.60
N ASN A 97 -12.65 0.84 7.47
CA ASN A 97 -12.29 0.24 6.19
C ASN A 97 -10.77 -0.01 6.11
N PHE A 98 -9.96 0.87 6.69
CA PHE A 98 -8.52 0.63 6.86
C PHE A 98 -8.24 -0.62 7.70
N GLU A 99 -9.03 -0.88 8.75
CA GLU A 99 -8.91 -2.11 9.55
C GLU A 99 -9.09 -3.38 8.71
N LYS A 100 -10.04 -3.38 7.77
CA LYS A 100 -10.21 -4.51 6.85
C LYS A 100 -8.94 -4.74 6.01
N ALA A 101 -8.39 -3.68 5.44
CA ALA A 101 -7.17 -3.75 4.63
C ALA A 101 -5.97 -4.26 5.46
N MET A 102 -5.82 -3.77 6.69
CA MET A 102 -4.73 -4.22 7.58
C MET A 102 -4.87 -5.69 8.00
N LYS A 103 -6.10 -6.19 8.18
CA LYS A 103 -6.34 -7.62 8.44
C LYS A 103 -5.94 -8.48 7.25
N VAL A 104 -6.30 -8.09 6.03
CA VAL A 104 -5.89 -8.81 4.81
C VAL A 104 -4.37 -8.78 4.64
N ALA A 105 -3.73 -7.62 4.88
CA ALA A 105 -2.27 -7.53 4.83
C ALA A 105 -1.60 -8.43 5.88
N LYS A 106 -2.18 -8.52 7.08
CA LYS A 106 -1.70 -9.43 8.12
C LYS A 106 -1.86 -10.90 7.71
N GLU A 107 -3.01 -11.28 7.16
CA GLU A 107 -3.27 -12.64 6.64
C GLU A 107 -2.27 -13.00 5.54
N TYR A 108 -1.98 -12.07 4.62
CA TYR A 108 -0.94 -12.26 3.61
C TYR A 108 0.42 -12.58 4.25
N VAL A 109 0.85 -11.80 5.22
CA VAL A 109 2.12 -12.03 5.93
C VAL A 109 2.12 -13.37 6.68
N ASP A 110 1.01 -13.72 7.33
CA ASP A 110 0.88 -14.98 8.07
C ASP A 110 0.93 -16.21 7.13
N MET A 111 0.49 -16.07 5.87
CA MET A 111 0.59 -17.11 4.84
C MET A 111 2.00 -17.26 4.24
N HIS A 112 2.90 -16.31 4.49
CA HIS A 112 4.28 -16.31 3.99
C HIS A 112 5.32 -16.42 5.13
N PRO A 113 5.30 -17.49 5.94
CA PRO A 113 6.12 -17.60 7.16
C PRO A 113 7.64 -17.63 6.92
N ASN A 114 8.06 -17.85 5.68
CA ASN A 114 9.47 -17.88 5.28
C ASN A 114 10.02 -16.48 4.91
N GLN A 115 9.17 -15.45 4.90
CA GLN A 115 9.53 -14.07 4.65
C GLN A 115 9.62 -13.28 5.96
N ALA A 116 10.32 -12.14 5.95
CA ALA A 116 10.23 -11.20 7.06
C ALA A 116 8.78 -10.71 7.21
N PRO A 117 8.22 -10.66 8.44
CA PRO A 117 6.85 -10.20 8.66
C PRO A 117 6.76 -8.67 8.53
N LEU A 118 6.76 -8.17 7.31
CA LEU A 118 6.79 -6.75 6.99
C LEU A 118 5.56 -6.34 6.17
N ILE A 119 4.94 -5.24 6.60
CA ILE A 119 3.87 -4.53 5.87
C ILE A 119 4.32 -3.09 5.70
N THR A 120 4.16 -2.52 4.53
CA THR A 120 4.42 -1.10 4.29
C THR A 120 3.12 -0.32 4.26
N ILE A 121 3.15 0.90 4.81
CA ILE A 121 1.96 1.76 4.87
C ILE A 121 2.34 3.15 4.33
N ASN A 122 1.59 3.68 3.41
CA ASN A 122 1.65 5.08 3.04
C ASN A 122 0.45 5.81 3.67
N SER A 123 0.69 6.73 4.59
CA SER A 123 1.98 7.08 5.17
C SER A 123 1.82 7.57 6.61
N TRP A 124 2.88 8.01 7.24
CA TRP A 124 2.80 8.59 8.58
C TRP A 124 2.19 10.00 8.56
N ASN A 125 2.58 10.86 7.62
CA ASN A 125 2.33 12.29 7.69
C ASN A 125 2.19 13.03 6.34
N GLU A 126 1.74 12.35 5.28
CA GLU A 126 1.48 13.00 3.98
C GLU A 126 0.13 13.72 3.97
N TRP A 127 0.04 14.80 4.77
CA TRP A 127 -1.17 15.59 4.95
C TRP A 127 -1.70 16.19 3.65
N THR A 128 -0.82 16.65 2.78
CA THR A 128 -1.20 17.26 1.49
C THR A 128 -1.66 16.25 0.44
N GLU A 129 -1.53 14.96 0.73
CA GLU A 129 -2.07 13.83 -0.05
C GLU A 129 -3.24 13.15 0.65
N THR A 130 -3.67 13.66 1.80
CA THR A 130 -4.71 13.07 2.64
C THR A 130 -4.43 11.59 2.96
N SER A 131 -3.13 11.28 3.12
CA SER A 131 -2.62 9.95 3.44
C SER A 131 -1.74 10.01 4.69
N TYR A 132 -2.35 9.83 5.86
CA TYR A 132 -1.63 10.00 7.14
C TYR A 132 -2.21 9.12 8.25
N LEU A 133 -1.30 8.53 9.05
CA LEU A 133 -1.62 7.80 10.28
C LEU A 133 -1.68 8.71 11.50
N GLN A 134 -1.08 9.90 11.43
CA GLN A 134 -1.08 10.85 12.53
C GLN A 134 -2.50 11.17 13.00
N PRO A 135 -2.70 11.38 14.32
CA PRO A 135 -3.99 11.76 14.86
C PRO A 135 -4.54 13.05 14.20
N CYS A 136 -5.81 13.07 13.90
CA CYS A 136 -6.48 14.20 13.25
C CYS A 136 -7.80 14.56 13.93
N THR A 137 -8.34 15.72 13.61
CA THR A 137 -9.61 16.17 14.19
C THR A 137 -10.82 15.34 13.77
N MET A 138 -10.74 14.64 12.62
CA MET A 138 -11.83 13.84 12.08
C MET A 138 -11.93 12.47 12.76
N TYR A 139 -10.80 11.80 12.97
CA TYR A 139 -10.75 10.41 13.44
C TYR A 139 -9.98 10.22 14.75
N GLY A 140 -9.45 11.30 15.36
CA GLY A 140 -8.62 11.20 16.56
C GLY A 140 -7.45 10.25 16.33
N TYR A 141 -7.32 9.25 17.17
CA TYR A 141 -6.32 8.18 17.08
C TYR A 141 -6.79 6.97 16.25
N GLY A 142 -7.93 7.04 15.56
CA GLY A 142 -8.63 5.90 14.97
C GLY A 142 -7.76 4.99 14.10
N TYR A 143 -6.89 5.53 13.25
CA TYR A 143 -5.96 4.72 12.44
C TYR A 143 -4.90 4.01 13.29
N LEU A 144 -4.35 4.66 14.31
CA LEU A 144 -3.37 4.05 15.21
C LEU A 144 -4.02 2.98 16.09
N GLU A 145 -5.27 3.19 16.51
CA GLU A 145 -6.03 2.19 17.24
C GLU A 145 -6.30 0.93 16.40
N VAL A 146 -6.49 1.10 15.08
CA VAL A 146 -6.55 -0.04 14.15
C VAL A 146 -5.25 -0.83 14.16
N ILE A 147 -4.11 -0.15 14.02
CA ILE A 147 -2.80 -0.82 14.07
C ILE A 147 -2.66 -1.60 15.38
N LYS A 148 -3.01 -0.98 16.51
CA LYS A 148 -2.99 -1.66 17.82
C LYS A 148 -3.88 -2.90 17.82
N ARG A 149 -5.15 -2.80 17.42
CA ARG A 149 -6.08 -3.95 17.44
C ARG A 149 -5.65 -5.10 16.55
N VAL A 150 -5.03 -4.80 15.39
CA VAL A 150 -4.65 -5.84 14.42
C VAL A 150 -3.35 -6.54 14.81
N PHE A 151 -2.38 -5.83 15.38
CA PHE A 151 -1.02 -6.34 15.56
C PHE A 151 -0.57 -6.53 17.01
N VAL A 152 -1.18 -5.85 17.96
CA VAL A 152 -0.81 -6.00 19.37
C VAL A 152 -1.75 -7.01 20.02
N LYS A 153 -1.18 -8.12 20.50
CA LYS A 153 -1.91 -9.08 21.33
C LYS A 153 -1.93 -8.52 22.77
N ASP A 154 -3.12 -8.50 23.37
CA ASP A 154 -3.28 -8.21 24.81
C ASP A 154 -2.62 -9.29 25.66
#